data_66c0c32c6074956df9a48b4ec7687202
#
_entry.id   66c0c32c6074956df9a48b4ec7687202
#
_cell.length_a   1.000
_cell.length_b   1.000
_cell.length_c   1.000
_cell.angle_alpha   90.00
_cell.angle_beta   90.00
_cell.angle_gamma   90.00
#
_symmetry.space_group_name_H-M   'P 1'
#
loop_
_entity.id
_entity.type
_entity.pdbx_description
1 polymer ?
#
loop_
_entity_poly.entity_id
_entity_poly.type
_entity_poly.pdbx_seq_one_letter_code
_entity_poly.pdbx_strand_id
1 'polypeptide(L)'
;MAAMLLLPIEAGHAGWLSDMFKGSPKPGKPAKQATAPKPAAVPKRIVAAKPVTPAKSAASSKHRPVKLAALGPVALPPSALKPAAPTCDPAKFRIVVDVGHTAESGGAKSARNVDEFLYNHRLARRIEQKLKADGFTETRLLLTEGKARRSLVRRVAAASELQANLFLSIHHDSVPTKFLEEWEFEGKKRGFSDRFGGYSVFVSRKNPDFRTSLAFAELLAKEMKAFGLPYAEQYSQPVMGRHRHPLLNKETGVYSYDELVVLRKTRMPAVLLEAGSIINRDEELEMASPERRNIISSGVVAAVKQFCDRRWAILGPL
;
A
#
# COMPACT_ATOMS: atom_id res chain seq x y z
N MET A 1 44.37 10.21 32.30
CA MET A 1 43.84 10.95 31.16
C MET A 1 43.54 9.94 30.02
N ALA A 2 42.31 9.56 29.85
CA ALA A 2 41.86 8.65 28.77
C ALA A 2 41.14 9.50 27.72
N ALA A 3 41.76 9.59 26.53
CA ALA A 3 41.17 10.31 25.39
C ALA A 3 40.10 9.43 24.75
N MET A 4 38.86 9.88 24.79
CA MET A 4 37.71 9.24 24.17
C MET A 4 37.65 9.68 22.71
N LEU A 5 38.05 8.81 21.78
CA LEU A 5 37.95 8.98 20.34
C LEU A 5 36.45 8.91 19.95
N LEU A 6 35.87 10.05 19.65
CA LEU A 6 34.57 10.16 18.99
C LEU A 6 34.72 9.87 17.50
N LEU A 7 34.33 8.69 17.08
CA LEU A 7 34.18 8.37 15.66
C LEU A 7 32.95 9.09 15.10
N PRO A 8 33.01 9.71 13.90
CA PRO A 8 31.87 10.35 13.28
C PRO A 8 30.86 9.29 12.84
N ILE A 9 29.64 9.40 13.35
CA ILE A 9 28.50 8.60 12.87
C ILE A 9 28.15 9.12 11.48
N GLU A 10 28.57 8.38 10.45
CA GLU A 10 28.11 8.63 9.09
C GLU A 10 26.57 8.61 9.05
N ALA A 11 25.99 9.76 8.70
CA ALA A 11 24.55 9.93 8.50
C ALA A 11 24.14 9.14 7.26
N GLY A 12 23.68 7.89 7.46
CA GLY A 12 23.10 7.08 6.42
C GLY A 12 22.01 7.86 5.69
N HIS A 13 22.16 7.99 4.38
CA HIS A 13 21.26 8.73 3.50
C HIS A 13 19.88 8.06 3.52
N ALA A 14 18.95 8.66 4.23
CA ALA A 14 17.54 8.32 4.11
C ALA A 14 17.10 8.65 2.65
N GLY A 15 16.40 7.74 2.01
CA GLY A 15 15.95 7.87 0.63
C GLY A 15 15.07 9.11 0.36
N TRP A 16 14.44 9.20 -0.81
CA TRP A 16 13.69 10.37 -1.31
C TRP A 16 12.71 10.99 -0.30
N LEU A 17 12.12 10.21 0.62
CA LEU A 17 11.37 10.74 1.76
C LEU A 17 12.18 11.71 2.63
N SER A 18 13.53 11.60 2.66
CA SER A 18 14.38 12.56 3.37
C SER A 18 14.68 13.83 2.57
N ASP A 19 14.62 13.76 1.25
CA ASP A 19 14.85 14.93 0.38
C ASP A 19 13.62 15.88 0.39
N MET A 20 12.43 15.39 0.66
CA MET A 20 11.24 16.23 0.90
C MET A 20 11.37 17.17 2.11
N PHE A 21 12.31 16.88 3.02
CA PHE A 21 12.53 17.70 4.22
C PHE A 21 13.62 18.76 4.07
N LYS A 22 14.28 18.86 2.91
CA LYS A 22 15.19 19.94 2.59
C LYS A 22 14.40 21.06 1.90
N GLY A 23 14.29 22.20 2.58
CA GLY A 23 13.52 23.37 2.13
C GLY A 23 13.75 23.73 0.66
N SER A 24 12.71 24.27 0.03
CA SER A 24 12.64 24.66 -1.37
C SER A 24 13.86 25.46 -1.83
N PRO A 25 14.45 25.17 -3.01
CA PRO A 25 15.50 25.99 -3.58
C PRO A 25 14.96 27.38 -3.96
N LYS A 26 15.78 28.43 -3.77
CA LYS A 26 15.47 29.80 -4.17
C LYS A 26 15.22 29.85 -5.69
N PRO A 27 14.32 30.71 -6.18
CA PRO A 27 13.97 30.77 -7.60
C PRO A 27 15.15 31.23 -8.45
N GLY A 28 15.55 30.41 -9.42
CA GLY A 28 16.50 30.70 -10.47
C GLY A 28 15.87 31.56 -11.57
N LYS A 29 16.69 32.39 -12.23
CA LYS A 29 16.33 33.34 -13.31
C LYS A 29 15.63 32.63 -14.49
N PRO A 30 14.70 33.31 -15.19
CA PRO A 30 13.89 32.72 -16.26
C PRO A 30 14.69 32.41 -17.51
N ALA A 31 14.53 31.19 -18.04
CA ALA A 31 15.04 30.78 -19.36
C ALA A 31 13.98 31.10 -20.43
N LYS A 32 14.48 31.47 -21.64
CA LYS A 32 13.70 31.93 -22.79
C LYS A 32 12.70 30.92 -23.31
N GLN A 33 11.50 31.41 -23.65
CA GLN A 33 10.40 30.67 -24.27
C GLN A 33 10.83 30.04 -25.61
N ALA A 34 10.55 28.74 -25.74
CA ALA A 34 10.49 28.06 -27.03
C ALA A 34 9.02 27.88 -27.43
N THR A 35 8.72 28.20 -28.67
CA THR A 35 7.39 28.20 -29.28
C THR A 35 6.85 26.76 -29.44
N ALA A 36 5.58 26.58 -29.14
CA ALA A 36 4.88 25.29 -29.24
C ALA A 36 4.56 24.91 -30.69
N PRO A 37 4.63 23.63 -31.07
CA PRO A 37 4.12 23.13 -32.35
C PRO A 37 2.61 22.84 -32.28
N LYS A 38 1.95 23.12 -33.41
CA LYS A 38 0.52 23.01 -33.72
C LYS A 38 0.04 21.54 -33.64
N PRO A 39 -1.18 21.25 -33.17
CA PRO A 39 -1.69 19.89 -33.07
C PRO A 39 -2.07 19.31 -34.44
N ALA A 40 -1.68 18.04 -34.67
CA ALA A 40 -2.04 17.28 -35.85
C ALA A 40 -3.40 16.59 -35.65
N ALA A 41 -4.18 16.52 -36.73
CA ALA A 41 -5.54 16.02 -36.78
C ALA A 41 -5.64 14.49 -36.56
N VAL A 42 -6.66 14.08 -35.83
CA VAL A 42 -7.04 12.68 -35.55
C VAL A 42 -7.88 12.14 -36.72
N PRO A 43 -7.58 10.99 -37.32
CA PRO A 43 -8.47 10.33 -38.28
C PRO A 43 -9.50 9.47 -37.54
N LYS A 44 -10.78 9.75 -37.75
CA LYS A 44 -11.90 8.85 -37.41
C LYS A 44 -11.93 7.65 -38.38
N ARG A 45 -11.89 6.45 -37.85
CA ARG A 45 -12.37 5.28 -38.57
C ARG A 45 -13.10 4.32 -37.63
N ILE A 46 -14.41 4.31 -37.75
CA ILE A 46 -15.31 3.32 -37.15
C ILE A 46 -15.38 2.14 -38.14
N VAL A 47 -15.08 0.94 -37.68
CA VAL A 47 -15.38 -0.31 -38.42
C VAL A 47 -16.26 -1.16 -37.51
N ALA A 48 -17.49 -1.35 -37.95
CA ALA A 48 -18.48 -2.22 -37.35
C ALA A 48 -18.12 -3.69 -37.55
N ALA A 49 -18.09 -4.49 -36.51
CA ALA A 49 -17.98 -5.94 -36.58
C ALA A 49 -19.37 -6.57 -36.64
N LYS A 50 -19.54 -7.50 -37.58
CA LYS A 50 -20.75 -8.30 -37.79
C LYS A 50 -20.87 -9.41 -36.72
N PRO A 51 -22.10 -9.82 -36.34
CA PRO A 51 -22.32 -10.89 -35.37
C PRO A 51 -22.08 -12.28 -36.02
N VAL A 52 -21.43 -13.17 -35.26
CA VAL A 52 -21.21 -14.58 -35.63
C VAL A 52 -22.29 -15.41 -34.95
N THR A 53 -23.04 -16.16 -35.78
CA THR A 53 -24.05 -17.14 -35.35
C THR A 53 -23.41 -18.45 -34.86
N PRO A 54 -23.96 -19.13 -33.84
CA PRO A 54 -23.42 -20.40 -33.36
C PRO A 54 -23.87 -21.57 -34.19
N ALA A 55 -22.94 -22.44 -34.59
CA ALA A 55 -23.19 -23.70 -35.27
C ALA A 55 -23.70 -24.77 -34.29
N LYS A 56 -24.77 -25.44 -34.65
CA LYS A 56 -25.28 -26.66 -34.02
C LYS A 56 -24.38 -27.84 -34.33
N SER A 57 -23.93 -28.56 -33.33
CA SER A 57 -23.38 -29.92 -33.49
C SER A 57 -24.20 -30.89 -32.65
N ALA A 58 -24.91 -31.77 -33.31
CA ALA A 58 -25.56 -32.92 -32.73
C ALA A 58 -24.65 -34.13 -32.83
N ALA A 59 -24.37 -34.78 -31.72
CA ALA A 59 -23.84 -36.16 -31.74
C ALA A 59 -24.50 -36.92 -30.58
N SER A 60 -25.41 -37.80 -31.00
CA SER A 60 -26.07 -38.85 -30.19
C SER A 60 -25.08 -39.96 -29.87
N SER A 61 -24.81 -40.22 -28.56
CA SER A 61 -24.18 -41.46 -28.14
C SER A 61 -25.15 -42.25 -27.25
N LYS A 62 -25.48 -43.45 -27.75
CA LYS A 62 -26.33 -44.46 -27.11
C LYS A 62 -25.63 -44.99 -25.86
N HIS A 63 -26.15 -44.72 -24.67
CA HIS A 63 -25.69 -45.37 -23.46
C HIS A 63 -26.48 -46.66 -23.19
N ARG A 64 -25.74 -47.73 -23.07
CA ARG A 64 -26.20 -49.07 -22.66
C ARG A 64 -26.39 -49.07 -21.10
N PRO A 65 -27.48 -49.61 -20.55
CA PRO A 65 -27.65 -49.61 -19.10
C PRO A 65 -26.73 -50.63 -18.44
N VAL A 66 -25.90 -50.17 -17.51
CA VAL A 66 -25.15 -51.03 -16.59
C VAL A 66 -26.04 -51.32 -15.37
N LYS A 67 -26.31 -52.60 -15.09
CA LYS A 67 -27.02 -53.03 -13.86
C LYS A 67 -26.20 -52.63 -12.63
N LEU A 68 -26.76 -51.75 -11.82
CA LEU A 68 -26.21 -51.39 -10.50
C LEU A 68 -26.56 -52.53 -9.52
N ALA A 69 -25.54 -53.24 -9.04
CA ALA A 69 -25.69 -54.12 -7.89
C ALA A 69 -25.86 -53.29 -6.62
N ALA A 70 -26.91 -53.56 -5.86
CA ALA A 70 -27.16 -52.88 -4.61
C ALA A 70 -26.09 -53.31 -3.57
N LEU A 71 -25.18 -52.39 -3.25
CA LEU A 71 -24.33 -52.48 -2.09
C LEU A 71 -25.11 -51.92 -0.89
N GLY A 72 -25.26 -52.76 0.16
CA GLY A 72 -25.90 -52.39 1.39
C GLY A 72 -25.23 -51.21 2.10
N PRO A 73 -25.89 -50.58 3.09
CA PRO A 73 -25.35 -49.39 3.75
C PRO A 73 -24.10 -49.75 4.55
N VAL A 74 -22.93 -49.33 4.03
CA VAL A 74 -21.69 -49.30 4.79
C VAL A 74 -21.79 -48.13 5.77
N ALA A 75 -21.98 -48.43 7.06
CA ALA A 75 -21.87 -47.44 8.13
C ALA A 75 -20.42 -46.92 8.14
N LEU A 76 -20.25 -45.71 7.69
CA LEU A 76 -19.00 -44.98 7.85
C LEU A 76 -18.76 -44.76 9.37
N PRO A 77 -17.55 -45.05 9.90
CA PRO A 77 -17.26 -44.73 11.28
C PRO A 77 -17.40 -43.21 11.48
N PRO A 78 -17.85 -42.75 12.66
CA PRO A 78 -17.95 -41.34 12.94
C PRO A 78 -16.57 -40.70 12.68
N SER A 79 -16.53 -39.90 11.64
CA SER A 79 -15.32 -39.09 11.32
C SER A 79 -15.09 -38.22 12.54
N ALA A 80 -14.03 -38.53 13.32
CA ALA A 80 -13.60 -37.66 14.41
C ALA A 80 -13.32 -36.30 13.79
N LEU A 81 -14.26 -35.35 14.01
CA LEU A 81 -14.08 -33.96 13.65
C LEU A 81 -12.74 -33.52 14.26
N LYS A 82 -11.72 -33.32 13.42
CA LYS A 82 -10.50 -32.67 13.88
C LYS A 82 -10.95 -31.38 14.58
N PRO A 83 -10.45 -31.11 15.81
CA PRO A 83 -10.79 -29.86 16.47
C PRO A 83 -10.51 -28.74 15.48
N ALA A 84 -11.49 -27.86 15.27
CA ALA A 84 -11.35 -26.70 14.42
C ALA A 84 -10.08 -25.97 14.86
N ALA A 85 -9.20 -25.67 13.90
CA ALA A 85 -8.02 -24.87 14.19
C ALA A 85 -8.48 -23.60 14.94
N PRO A 86 -7.77 -23.19 16.01
CA PRO A 86 -8.18 -22.02 16.76
C PRO A 86 -8.30 -20.83 15.80
N THR A 87 -9.48 -20.21 15.79
CA THR A 87 -9.75 -19.03 14.97
C THR A 87 -9.16 -17.79 15.64
N CYS A 88 -8.69 -16.83 14.85
CA CYS A 88 -8.27 -15.53 15.36
C CYS A 88 -9.40 -14.90 16.20
N ASP A 89 -9.04 -14.29 17.34
CA ASP A 89 -9.91 -13.44 18.11
C ASP A 89 -9.69 -11.98 17.71
N PRO A 90 -10.51 -11.37 16.83
CA PRO A 90 -10.33 -10.00 16.38
C PRO A 90 -10.30 -8.99 17.53
N ALA A 91 -11.05 -9.24 18.61
CA ALA A 91 -11.14 -8.33 19.75
C ALA A 91 -9.84 -8.25 20.55
N LYS A 92 -8.95 -9.24 20.44
CA LYS A 92 -7.63 -9.26 21.08
C LYS A 92 -6.49 -8.87 20.14
N PHE A 93 -6.75 -8.76 18.83
CA PHE A 93 -5.73 -8.47 17.86
C PHE A 93 -5.46 -6.96 17.80
N ARG A 94 -4.31 -6.53 18.36
CA ARG A 94 -3.91 -5.13 18.48
C ARG A 94 -3.28 -4.62 17.19
N ILE A 95 -3.91 -3.62 16.58
CA ILE A 95 -3.46 -3.01 15.33
C ILE A 95 -3.15 -1.54 15.58
N VAL A 96 -1.96 -1.10 15.17
CA VAL A 96 -1.64 0.32 15.07
C VAL A 96 -1.76 0.75 13.61
N VAL A 97 -2.70 1.65 13.33
CA VAL A 97 -2.84 2.34 12.05
C VAL A 97 -2.14 3.69 12.19
N ASP A 98 -0.93 3.77 11.67
CA ASP A 98 -0.07 4.95 11.76
C ASP A 98 -0.39 5.91 10.62
N VAL A 99 -0.63 7.18 10.96
CA VAL A 99 -0.83 8.26 9.98
C VAL A 99 0.52 8.80 9.56
N GLY A 100 0.91 8.60 8.31
CA GLY A 100 2.14 9.15 7.75
C GLY A 100 2.22 10.68 7.90
N HIS A 101 3.42 11.19 8.17
CA HIS A 101 3.68 12.62 8.39
C HIS A 101 3.02 13.21 9.65
N THR A 102 3.04 14.55 9.77
CA THR A 102 2.43 15.30 10.89
C THR A 102 1.83 16.59 10.33
N ALA A 103 1.01 17.28 11.12
CA ALA A 103 0.47 18.57 10.71
C ALA A 103 1.58 19.64 10.48
N GLU A 104 2.70 19.54 11.23
CA GLU A 104 3.85 20.46 11.09
C GLU A 104 4.85 20.03 9.99
N SER A 105 4.74 18.81 9.52
CA SER A 105 5.57 18.23 8.47
C SER A 105 4.69 17.39 7.56
N GLY A 106 3.92 18.07 6.71
CA GLY A 106 2.80 17.54 5.94
C GLY A 106 3.13 16.52 4.86
N GLY A 107 4.40 16.18 4.64
CA GLY A 107 4.83 15.25 3.59
C GLY A 107 4.91 15.89 2.23
N ALA A 108 4.62 15.13 1.18
CA ALA A 108 4.53 15.64 -0.18
C ALA A 108 3.38 16.64 -0.36
N LYS A 109 3.48 17.44 -1.41
CA LYS A 109 2.33 18.23 -1.89
C LYS A 109 1.70 17.51 -3.07
N SER A 110 0.38 17.48 -3.07
CA SER A 110 -0.38 16.97 -4.20
C SER A 110 -0.27 17.90 -5.42
N ALA A 111 -0.77 17.46 -6.57
CA ALA A 111 -0.82 18.29 -7.77
C ALA A 111 -1.59 19.61 -7.55
N ARG A 112 -2.58 19.61 -6.63
CA ARG A 112 -3.34 20.79 -6.21
C ARG A 112 -2.86 21.43 -4.92
N ASN A 113 -1.62 21.09 -4.49
CA ASN A 113 -0.93 21.68 -3.34
C ASN A 113 -1.52 21.35 -1.96
N VAL A 114 -2.23 20.25 -1.84
CA VAL A 114 -2.70 19.72 -0.56
C VAL A 114 -1.62 18.85 0.08
N ASP A 115 -1.45 18.93 1.41
CA ASP A 115 -0.48 18.11 2.13
C ASP A 115 -0.86 16.64 2.13
N GLU A 116 0.10 15.75 1.90
CA GLU A 116 -0.05 14.29 2.00
C GLU A 116 -0.65 13.84 3.32
N PHE A 117 -0.25 14.49 4.43
CA PHE A 117 -0.81 14.22 5.76
C PHE A 117 -2.33 14.22 5.81
N LEU A 118 -3.00 15.10 5.04
CA LEU A 118 -4.45 15.19 5.04
C LEU A 118 -5.11 13.98 4.36
N TYR A 119 -4.50 13.45 3.31
CA TYR A 119 -4.94 12.21 2.65
C TYR A 119 -4.71 11.02 3.58
N ASN A 120 -3.50 10.93 4.16
CA ASN A 120 -3.11 9.87 5.11
C ASN A 120 -4.08 9.81 6.30
N HIS A 121 -4.36 10.95 6.91
CA HIS A 121 -5.26 11.05 8.05
C HIS A 121 -6.70 10.61 7.71
N ARG A 122 -7.24 11.07 6.57
CA ARG A 122 -8.60 10.71 6.15
C ARG A 122 -8.73 9.22 5.89
N LEU A 123 -7.76 8.62 5.19
CA LEU A 123 -7.76 7.19 4.89
C LEU A 123 -7.54 6.35 6.15
N ALA A 124 -6.54 6.68 6.98
CA ALA A 124 -6.23 5.95 8.20
C ALA A 124 -7.41 5.93 9.18
N ARG A 125 -8.12 7.06 9.35
CA ARG A 125 -9.36 7.10 10.15
C ARG A 125 -10.44 6.19 9.59
N ARG A 126 -10.58 6.13 8.25
CA ARG A 126 -11.57 5.24 7.63
C ARG A 126 -11.22 3.78 7.84
N ILE A 127 -9.93 3.43 7.76
CA ILE A 127 -9.41 2.09 8.05
C ILE A 127 -9.70 1.71 9.51
N GLU A 128 -9.34 2.58 10.46
CA GLU A 128 -9.63 2.34 11.88
C GLU A 128 -11.11 2.08 12.14
N GLN A 129 -11.99 2.94 11.60
CA GLN A 129 -13.44 2.79 11.77
C GLN A 129 -13.96 1.45 11.25
N LYS A 130 -13.50 1.03 10.06
CA LYS A 130 -13.92 -0.25 9.48
C LYS A 130 -13.37 -1.45 10.25
N LEU A 131 -12.11 -1.41 10.66
CA LEU A 131 -11.52 -2.47 11.45
C LEU A 131 -12.27 -2.67 12.77
N LYS A 132 -12.59 -1.57 13.49
CA LYS A 132 -13.38 -1.64 14.73
C LYS A 132 -14.79 -2.18 14.48
N ALA A 133 -15.45 -1.76 13.39
CA ALA A 133 -16.77 -2.27 13.01
C ALA A 133 -16.74 -3.77 12.66
N ASP A 134 -15.61 -4.28 12.18
CA ASP A 134 -15.38 -5.70 11.85
C ASP A 134 -14.88 -6.54 13.05
N GLY A 135 -14.92 -5.97 14.26
CA GLY A 135 -14.57 -6.65 15.51
C GLY A 135 -13.14 -6.45 16.01
N PHE A 136 -12.25 -5.79 15.25
CA PHE A 136 -10.89 -5.45 15.69
C PHE A 136 -10.90 -4.24 16.61
N THR A 137 -11.50 -4.39 17.80
CA THR A 137 -11.75 -3.29 18.76
C THR A 137 -10.46 -2.67 19.30
N GLU A 138 -9.36 -3.44 19.35
CA GLU A 138 -8.03 -2.99 19.78
C GLU A 138 -7.24 -2.28 18.67
N THR A 139 -7.92 -1.81 17.62
CA THR A 139 -7.29 -0.93 16.62
C THR A 139 -7.09 0.47 17.20
N ARG A 140 -5.86 1.01 17.05
CA ARG A 140 -5.47 2.34 17.51
C ARG A 140 -4.96 3.18 16.34
N LEU A 141 -5.57 4.36 16.14
CA LEU A 141 -5.05 5.36 15.22
C LEU A 141 -3.88 6.07 15.89
N LEU A 142 -2.71 6.05 15.26
CA LEU A 142 -1.52 6.72 15.74
C LEU A 142 -1.30 8.03 14.98
N LEU A 143 -1.54 9.14 15.67
CA LEU A 143 -1.19 10.49 15.22
C LEU A 143 0.04 10.96 16.00
N THR A 144 1.03 11.48 15.29
CA THR A 144 2.22 12.04 15.91
C THR A 144 2.37 13.51 15.53
N GLU A 145 2.98 14.28 16.41
CA GLU A 145 3.21 15.71 16.26
C GLU A 145 4.70 16.03 16.10
N GLY A 146 4.98 17.23 15.60
CA GLY A 146 6.30 17.80 15.49
C GLY A 146 7.06 17.42 14.24
N LYS A 147 8.35 17.82 14.20
CA LYS A 147 9.21 17.67 13.01
C LYS A 147 9.43 16.19 12.64
N ALA A 148 9.45 15.91 11.34
CA ALA A 148 9.51 14.60 10.73
C ALA A 148 10.46 13.58 11.39
N ARG A 149 11.76 13.89 11.56
CA ARG A 149 12.74 12.94 12.15
C ARG A 149 12.40 12.48 13.55
N ARG A 150 11.88 13.40 14.40
CA ARG A 150 11.49 13.07 15.79
C ARG A 150 10.21 12.24 15.84
N SER A 151 9.28 12.51 14.93
CA SER A 151 8.03 11.76 14.83
C SER A 151 8.26 10.28 14.50
N LEU A 152 9.22 9.94 13.64
CA LEU A 152 9.54 8.55 13.29
C LEU A 152 9.93 7.69 14.50
N VAL A 153 10.75 8.25 15.41
CA VAL A 153 11.15 7.53 16.63
C VAL A 153 9.96 7.36 17.58
N ARG A 154 9.13 8.42 17.73
CA ARG A 154 7.92 8.37 18.55
C ARG A 154 6.91 7.34 18.07
N ARG A 155 6.75 7.18 16.73
CA ARG A 155 5.87 6.16 16.13
C ARG A 155 6.29 4.74 16.52
N VAL A 156 7.59 4.45 16.40
CA VAL A 156 8.17 3.16 16.82
C VAL A 156 7.96 2.89 18.28
N ALA A 157 8.20 3.90 19.15
CA ALA A 157 8.01 3.77 20.59
C ALA A 157 6.54 3.51 20.95
N ALA A 158 5.62 4.33 20.43
CA ALA A 158 4.19 4.19 20.67
C ALA A 158 3.63 2.82 20.22
N ALA A 159 4.04 2.33 19.05
CA ALA A 159 3.63 1.01 18.58
C ALA A 159 4.12 -0.11 19.52
N SER A 160 5.34 0.05 20.08
CA SER A 160 5.91 -0.90 21.01
C SER A 160 5.21 -0.86 22.39
N GLU A 161 4.90 0.33 22.89
CA GLU A 161 4.15 0.54 24.15
C GLU A 161 2.74 -0.06 24.07
N LEU A 162 2.09 0.07 22.92
CA LEU A 162 0.79 -0.54 22.64
C LEU A 162 0.85 -2.06 22.46
N GLN A 163 2.05 -2.64 22.46
CA GLN A 163 2.26 -4.07 22.18
C GLN A 163 1.50 -4.54 20.93
N ALA A 164 1.59 -3.78 19.85
CA ALA A 164 0.85 -4.05 18.64
C ALA A 164 1.23 -5.40 18.02
N ASN A 165 0.23 -6.11 17.47
CA ASN A 165 0.43 -7.33 16.71
C ASN A 165 0.71 -7.03 15.23
N LEU A 166 0.31 -5.82 14.78
CA LEU A 166 0.54 -5.32 13.43
C LEU A 166 0.71 -3.79 13.47
N PHE A 167 1.73 -3.29 12.79
CA PHE A 167 1.93 -1.87 12.50
C PHE A 167 1.69 -1.62 11.01
N LEU A 168 0.70 -0.78 10.68
CA LEU A 168 0.36 -0.39 9.32
C LEU A 168 0.47 1.13 9.18
N SER A 169 1.47 1.60 8.44
CA SER A 169 1.67 3.02 8.13
C SER A 169 0.98 3.39 6.83
N ILE A 170 0.18 4.46 6.85
CA ILE A 170 -0.62 4.92 5.71
C ILE A 170 0.00 6.18 5.14
N HIS A 171 0.30 6.14 3.85
CA HIS A 171 0.92 7.18 3.06
C HIS A 171 0.22 7.36 1.70
N HIS A 172 0.52 8.47 1.03
CA HIS A 172 0.16 8.72 -0.36
C HIS A 172 1.38 9.27 -1.09
N ASP A 173 1.66 8.68 -2.22
CA ASP A 173 2.94 8.82 -2.91
C ASP A 173 3.08 10.12 -3.70
N SER A 174 4.33 10.44 -3.99
CA SER A 174 4.77 11.44 -4.93
C SER A 174 6.02 10.93 -5.66
N VAL A 175 6.59 11.73 -6.56
CA VAL A 175 7.78 11.35 -7.31
C VAL A 175 8.93 12.35 -7.07
N PRO A 176 10.21 11.94 -7.30
CA PRO A 176 11.33 12.86 -7.29
C PRO A 176 11.09 14.07 -8.17
N THR A 177 11.53 15.26 -7.73
CA THR A 177 11.29 16.56 -8.41
C THR A 177 11.70 16.59 -9.88
N LYS A 178 12.69 15.78 -10.28
CA LYS A 178 13.12 15.65 -11.69
C LYS A 178 12.07 15.10 -12.64
N PHE A 179 10.99 14.50 -12.11
CA PHE A 179 9.88 13.94 -12.87
C PHE A 179 8.63 14.82 -12.85
N LEU A 180 8.71 15.97 -12.16
CA LEU A 180 7.60 16.91 -12.12
C LEU A 180 7.60 17.79 -13.36
N GLU A 181 6.41 17.94 -13.91
CA GLU A 181 6.01 18.95 -14.88
C GLU A 181 5.33 20.10 -14.14
N GLU A 182 5.22 21.28 -14.78
CA GLU A 182 4.50 22.42 -14.21
C GLU A 182 3.17 22.64 -14.92
N TRP A 183 2.14 22.97 -14.16
CA TRP A 183 0.85 23.42 -14.65
C TRP A 183 0.36 24.61 -13.84
N GLU A 184 -0.60 25.32 -14.36
CA GLU A 184 -1.26 26.41 -13.64
C GLU A 184 -2.52 25.89 -12.94
N PHE A 185 -2.58 26.06 -11.63
CA PHE A 185 -3.74 25.73 -10.82
C PHE A 185 -4.04 26.90 -9.86
N GLU A 186 -5.25 27.46 -9.95
CA GLU A 186 -5.67 28.64 -9.17
C GLU A 186 -4.71 29.82 -9.28
N GLY A 187 -4.26 30.13 -10.51
CA GLY A 187 -3.35 31.23 -10.80
C GLY A 187 -1.92 31.05 -10.26
N LYS A 188 -1.55 29.83 -9.87
CA LYS A 188 -0.20 29.51 -9.37
C LYS A 188 0.38 28.30 -10.08
N LYS A 189 1.68 28.36 -10.35
CA LYS A 189 2.41 27.20 -10.87
C LYS A 189 2.53 26.12 -9.81
N ARG A 190 2.18 24.89 -10.18
CA ARG A 190 2.23 23.70 -9.36
C ARG A 190 2.96 22.58 -10.09
N GLY A 191 3.60 21.69 -9.32
CA GLY A 191 4.20 20.49 -9.87
C GLY A 191 3.18 19.37 -9.98
N PHE A 192 3.25 18.56 -11.04
CA PHE A 192 2.46 17.34 -11.21
C PHE A 192 3.26 16.30 -11.99
N SER A 193 2.79 15.05 -11.99
CA SER A 193 3.31 14.00 -12.85
C SER A 193 2.22 12.96 -13.12
N ASP A 194 1.58 13.05 -14.28
CA ASP A 194 0.56 12.07 -14.70
C ASP A 194 1.16 10.75 -15.20
N ARG A 195 2.50 10.71 -15.32
CA ARG A 195 3.24 9.53 -15.76
C ARG A 195 3.22 8.39 -14.75
N PHE A 196 3.17 8.72 -13.48
CA PHE A 196 3.32 7.76 -12.37
C PHE A 196 2.07 7.73 -11.52
N GLY A 197 1.66 6.52 -11.14
CA GLY A 197 0.47 6.30 -10.34
C GLY A 197 0.44 4.89 -9.76
N GLY A 198 -0.62 4.57 -9.05
CA GLY A 198 -0.85 3.28 -8.43
C GLY A 198 -0.35 3.19 -6.98
N TYR A 199 -0.79 2.13 -6.29
CA TYR A 199 -0.37 1.84 -4.92
C TYR A 199 0.99 1.16 -4.86
N SER A 200 1.65 1.22 -3.71
CA SER A 200 2.83 0.41 -3.39
C SER A 200 2.77 -0.09 -1.95
N VAL A 201 3.27 -1.30 -1.71
CA VAL A 201 3.37 -1.86 -0.36
C VAL A 201 4.84 -2.08 -0.03
N PHE A 202 5.31 -1.50 1.07
CA PHE A 202 6.70 -1.58 1.49
C PHE A 202 6.87 -2.35 2.78
N VAL A 203 7.93 -3.18 2.81
CA VAL A 203 8.44 -3.86 4.00
C VAL A 203 9.95 -3.65 4.12
N SER A 204 10.53 -3.92 5.29
CA SER A 204 11.99 -3.87 5.48
C SER A 204 12.53 -5.25 5.81
N ARG A 205 13.54 -5.72 5.06
CA ARG A 205 14.27 -6.94 5.37
C ARG A 205 15.05 -6.85 6.70
N LYS A 206 15.26 -5.61 7.17
CA LYS A 206 15.91 -5.33 8.46
C LYS A 206 14.90 -5.31 9.64
N ASN A 207 13.61 -5.54 9.38
CA ASN A 207 12.63 -5.72 10.46
C ASN A 207 12.88 -7.08 11.13
N PRO A 208 12.89 -7.16 12.47
CA PRO A 208 13.09 -8.45 13.16
C PRO A 208 12.04 -9.50 12.80
N ASP A 209 10.82 -9.07 12.45
CA ASP A 209 9.72 -9.94 12.02
C ASP A 209 9.40 -9.75 10.52
N PHE A 210 10.46 -9.75 9.69
CA PHE A 210 10.35 -9.54 8.25
C PHE A 210 9.42 -10.55 7.57
N ARG A 211 9.50 -11.83 7.93
CA ARG A 211 8.69 -12.88 7.29
C ARG A 211 7.20 -12.64 7.47
N THR A 212 6.80 -12.27 8.66
CA THR A 212 5.40 -11.97 8.99
C THR A 212 4.97 -10.64 8.37
N SER A 213 5.86 -9.63 8.32
CA SER A 213 5.64 -8.38 7.59
C SER A 213 5.38 -8.63 6.11
N LEU A 214 6.21 -9.48 5.48
CA LEU A 214 6.04 -9.83 4.06
C LEU A 214 4.73 -10.58 3.82
N ALA A 215 4.37 -11.53 4.69
CA ALA A 215 3.11 -12.28 4.57
C ALA A 215 1.89 -11.35 4.62
N PHE A 216 1.88 -10.36 5.53
CA PHE A 216 0.79 -9.36 5.55
C PHE A 216 0.83 -8.44 4.33
N ALA A 217 2.01 -7.98 3.91
CA ALA A 217 2.16 -7.12 2.73
C ALA A 217 1.63 -7.79 1.45
N GLU A 218 1.87 -9.10 1.28
CA GLU A 218 1.35 -9.87 0.14
C GLU A 218 -0.18 -10.02 0.17
N LEU A 219 -0.76 -10.24 1.36
CA LEU A 219 -2.21 -10.26 1.51
C LEU A 219 -2.82 -8.90 1.16
N LEU A 220 -2.25 -7.81 1.71
CA LEU A 220 -2.71 -6.46 1.46
C LEU A 220 -2.64 -6.11 -0.04
N ALA A 221 -1.50 -6.36 -0.66
CA ALA A 221 -1.30 -6.07 -2.08
C ALA A 221 -2.21 -6.92 -2.99
N LYS A 222 -2.48 -8.18 -2.62
CA LYS A 222 -3.45 -9.04 -3.29
C LYS A 222 -4.86 -8.46 -3.23
N GLU A 223 -5.28 -7.97 -2.06
CA GLU A 223 -6.60 -7.34 -1.91
C GLU A 223 -6.69 -6.02 -2.71
N MET A 224 -5.64 -5.17 -2.69
CA MET A 224 -5.61 -3.96 -3.54
C MET A 224 -5.81 -4.32 -5.02
N LYS A 225 -5.09 -5.32 -5.52
CA LYS A 225 -5.22 -5.82 -6.89
C LYS A 225 -6.62 -6.39 -7.17
N ALA A 226 -7.20 -7.13 -6.24
CA ALA A 226 -8.54 -7.71 -6.39
C ALA A 226 -9.64 -6.63 -6.50
N PHE A 227 -9.43 -5.47 -5.89
CA PHE A 227 -10.27 -4.28 -6.07
C PHE A 227 -9.97 -3.48 -7.34
N GLY A 228 -9.13 -4.00 -8.24
CA GLY A 228 -8.81 -3.37 -9.52
C GLY A 228 -7.82 -2.21 -9.45
N LEU A 229 -7.12 -2.03 -8.32
CA LEU A 229 -6.13 -0.98 -8.19
C LEU A 229 -4.81 -1.41 -8.86
N PRO A 230 -4.20 -0.59 -9.72
CA PRO A 230 -2.88 -0.86 -10.27
C PRO A 230 -1.80 -0.59 -9.21
N TYR A 231 -0.70 -1.34 -9.24
CA TYR A 231 0.45 -1.01 -8.41
C TYR A 231 1.46 -0.12 -9.15
N ALA A 232 2.24 0.63 -8.40
CA ALA A 232 3.23 1.58 -8.89
C ALA A 232 4.50 0.84 -9.37
N GLU A 233 4.60 0.52 -10.67
CA GLU A 233 5.72 -0.25 -11.24
C GLU A 233 7.06 0.52 -11.26
N GLN A 234 6.99 1.85 -11.22
CA GLN A 234 8.15 2.74 -11.38
C GLN A 234 9.28 2.45 -10.39
N TYR A 235 8.99 2.03 -9.17
CA TYR A 235 10.00 1.80 -8.14
C TYR A 235 10.99 0.69 -8.45
N SER A 236 10.65 -0.25 -9.34
CA SER A 236 11.58 -1.27 -9.81
C SER A 236 12.41 -0.83 -11.02
N GLN A 237 12.05 0.29 -11.68
CA GLN A 237 12.63 0.72 -12.94
C GLN A 237 13.94 1.50 -12.75
N PRO A 238 14.91 1.34 -13.68
CA PRO A 238 16.19 2.06 -13.63
C PRO A 238 16.06 3.59 -13.60
N VAL A 239 14.97 4.15 -14.19
CA VAL A 239 14.72 5.60 -14.24
C VAL A 239 14.65 6.23 -12.84
N MET A 240 14.24 5.45 -11.82
CA MET A 240 14.18 5.89 -10.42
C MET A 240 15.58 6.11 -9.81
N GLY A 241 16.64 5.53 -10.38
CA GLY A 241 18.01 5.72 -9.88
C GLY A 241 18.14 5.31 -8.41
N ARG A 242 18.60 6.26 -7.55
CA ARG A 242 18.74 6.02 -6.09
C ARG A 242 17.42 5.77 -5.35
N HIS A 243 16.30 6.09 -5.96
CA HIS A 243 14.96 5.87 -5.41
C HIS A 243 14.36 4.53 -5.84
N ARG A 244 15.18 3.69 -6.48
CA ARG A 244 14.78 2.35 -6.86
C ARG A 244 14.68 1.45 -5.64
N HIS A 245 13.60 0.67 -5.56
CA HIS A 245 13.36 -0.32 -4.52
C HIS A 245 13.32 -1.73 -5.10
N PRO A 246 13.93 -2.73 -4.42
CA PRO A 246 13.80 -4.12 -4.85
C PRO A 246 12.35 -4.57 -4.81
N LEU A 247 11.85 -5.06 -5.93
CA LEU A 247 10.52 -5.64 -6.06
C LEU A 247 10.55 -7.08 -5.52
N LEU A 248 9.79 -7.36 -4.48
CA LEU A 248 9.70 -8.66 -3.82
C LEU A 248 8.61 -9.53 -4.41
N ASN A 249 7.49 -8.93 -4.84
CA ASN A 249 6.40 -9.62 -5.52
C ASN A 249 5.99 -8.84 -6.77
N LYS A 250 6.25 -9.42 -7.95
CA LYS A 250 5.98 -8.81 -9.26
C LYS A 250 4.50 -8.77 -9.63
N GLU A 251 3.68 -9.62 -9.02
CA GLU A 251 2.26 -9.71 -9.34
C GLU A 251 1.44 -8.65 -8.63
N THR A 252 1.93 -8.18 -7.49
CA THR A 252 1.14 -7.37 -6.56
C THR A 252 1.82 -6.09 -6.10
N GLY A 253 3.08 -5.81 -6.48
CA GLY A 253 3.76 -4.56 -6.15
C GLY A 253 4.19 -4.44 -4.69
N VAL A 254 4.74 -5.52 -4.12
CA VAL A 254 5.40 -5.49 -2.80
C VAL A 254 6.88 -5.22 -2.98
N TYR A 255 7.40 -4.21 -2.26
CA TYR A 255 8.78 -3.72 -2.36
C TYR A 255 9.52 -3.82 -1.03
N SER A 256 10.86 -3.90 -1.09
CA SER A 256 11.73 -3.73 0.08
C SER A 256 12.17 -2.28 0.22
N TYR A 257 12.01 -1.71 1.44
CA TYR A 257 12.56 -0.40 1.81
C TYR A 257 13.30 -0.51 3.15
N ASP A 258 14.56 -0.93 3.09
CA ASP A 258 15.35 -1.33 4.26
C ASP A 258 15.81 -0.16 5.13
N GLU A 259 15.80 1.08 4.61
CA GLU A 259 16.26 2.26 5.35
C GLU A 259 15.13 3.04 6.05
N LEU A 260 13.87 2.67 5.81
CA LEU A 260 12.75 3.36 6.43
C LEU A 260 12.63 3.02 7.92
N VAL A 261 12.79 4.03 8.76
CA VAL A 261 12.92 3.86 10.23
C VAL A 261 11.74 3.12 10.83
N VAL A 262 10.51 3.49 10.47
CA VAL A 262 9.29 2.89 11.02
C VAL A 262 9.14 1.41 10.64
N LEU A 263 9.65 0.99 9.50
CA LEU A 263 9.62 -0.41 9.09
C LEU A 263 10.73 -1.24 9.74
N ARG A 264 11.97 -0.71 9.76
CA ARG A 264 13.14 -1.48 10.23
C ARG A 264 13.31 -1.52 11.74
N LYS A 265 12.78 -0.55 12.50
CA LYS A 265 12.97 -0.41 13.94
C LYS A 265 11.80 -0.92 14.77
N THR A 266 10.64 -1.07 14.17
CA THR A 266 9.47 -1.69 14.81
C THR A 266 9.75 -3.18 15.05
N ARG A 267 9.36 -3.70 16.21
CA ARG A 267 9.64 -5.09 16.61
C ARG A 267 8.56 -6.08 16.19
N MET A 268 7.38 -5.60 15.87
CA MET A 268 6.26 -6.37 15.34
C MET A 268 6.25 -6.34 13.80
N PRO A 269 5.41 -7.15 13.13
CA PRO A 269 5.16 -7.01 11.69
C PRO A 269 4.82 -5.57 11.32
N ALA A 270 5.56 -5.00 10.37
CA ALA A 270 5.44 -3.61 9.97
C ALA A 270 5.38 -3.48 8.45
N VAL A 271 4.34 -2.79 7.97
CA VAL A 271 4.07 -2.56 6.56
C VAL A 271 3.71 -1.09 6.35
N LEU A 272 4.17 -0.51 5.24
CA LEU A 272 3.73 0.80 4.77
C LEU A 272 2.96 0.64 3.47
N LEU A 273 1.79 1.26 3.40
CA LEU A 273 0.97 1.38 2.22
C LEU A 273 1.06 2.80 1.68
N GLU A 274 1.62 2.95 0.47
CA GLU A 274 1.38 4.11 -0.39
C GLU A 274 0.08 3.82 -1.14
N ALA A 275 -0.99 4.52 -0.79
CA ALA A 275 -2.34 4.19 -1.24
C ALA A 275 -2.63 4.58 -2.69
N GLY A 276 -1.82 5.47 -3.25
CA GLY A 276 -1.88 6.00 -4.60
C GLY A 276 -1.04 7.26 -4.71
N SER A 277 -0.92 7.84 -5.91
CA SER A 277 -0.09 9.00 -6.19
C SER A 277 -0.89 10.30 -6.15
N ILE A 278 -0.62 11.17 -5.16
CA ILE A 278 -1.27 12.49 -5.06
C ILE A 278 -0.64 13.56 -5.98
N ILE A 279 0.47 13.24 -6.63
CA ILE A 279 1.09 14.14 -7.61
C ILE A 279 0.55 13.90 -9.04
N ASN A 280 -0.16 12.79 -9.27
CA ASN A 280 -0.93 12.53 -10.46
C ASN A 280 -2.28 13.24 -10.38
N ARG A 281 -2.62 14.06 -11.37
CA ARG A 281 -3.78 14.98 -11.31
C ARG A 281 -5.13 14.26 -11.27
N ASP A 282 -5.24 13.11 -11.89
CA ASP A 282 -6.46 12.31 -11.91
C ASP A 282 -6.55 11.43 -10.65
N GLU A 283 -5.46 10.74 -10.29
CA GLU A 283 -5.42 9.86 -9.12
C GLU A 283 -5.58 10.65 -7.80
N GLU A 284 -5.07 11.89 -7.74
CA GLU A 284 -5.29 12.80 -6.60
C GLU A 284 -6.78 12.98 -6.29
N LEU A 285 -7.60 13.20 -7.33
CA LEU A 285 -9.04 13.36 -7.17
C LEU A 285 -9.71 12.08 -6.67
N GLU A 286 -9.25 10.93 -7.16
CA GLU A 286 -9.70 9.64 -6.66
C GLU A 286 -9.34 9.45 -5.19
N MET A 287 -8.08 9.74 -4.79
CA MET A 287 -7.65 9.65 -3.39
C MET A 287 -8.44 10.60 -2.47
N ALA A 288 -8.88 11.75 -2.99
CA ALA A 288 -9.74 12.67 -2.27
C ALA A 288 -11.18 12.15 -2.09
N SER A 289 -11.64 11.20 -2.91
CA SER A 289 -13.02 10.71 -2.91
C SER A 289 -13.33 9.78 -1.73
N PRO A 290 -14.55 9.80 -1.18
CA PRO A 290 -15.00 8.82 -0.19
C PRO A 290 -15.03 7.39 -0.75
N GLU A 291 -15.33 7.23 -2.04
CA GLU A 291 -15.47 5.95 -2.75
C GLU A 291 -14.13 5.23 -2.78
N ARG A 292 -13.06 5.90 -3.20
CA ARG A 292 -11.71 5.33 -3.23
C ARG A 292 -11.23 4.97 -1.83
N ARG A 293 -11.46 5.83 -0.84
CA ARG A 293 -11.15 5.52 0.56
C ARG A 293 -11.92 4.32 1.08
N ASN A 294 -13.17 4.13 0.66
CA ASN A 294 -13.96 2.94 0.99
C ASN A 294 -13.37 1.67 0.38
N ILE A 295 -12.97 1.70 -0.88
CA ILE A 295 -12.35 0.58 -1.58
C ILE A 295 -11.06 0.16 -0.86
N ILE A 296 -10.13 1.09 -0.68
CA ILE A 296 -8.84 0.82 -0.05
C ILE A 296 -9.02 0.30 1.38
N SER A 297 -9.88 0.95 2.18
CA SER A 297 -10.12 0.50 3.56
C SER A 297 -10.79 -0.87 3.64
N SER A 298 -11.63 -1.24 2.67
CA SER A 298 -12.19 -2.61 2.58
C SER A 298 -11.11 -3.64 2.28
N GLY A 299 -10.19 -3.34 1.36
CA GLY A 299 -9.06 -4.20 1.06
C GLY A 299 -8.14 -4.40 2.28
N VAL A 300 -7.88 -3.32 3.05
CA VAL A 300 -7.11 -3.42 4.30
C VAL A 300 -7.80 -4.34 5.30
N VAL A 301 -9.11 -4.19 5.51
CA VAL A 301 -9.89 -5.05 6.42
C VAL A 301 -9.83 -6.52 5.98
N ALA A 302 -10.04 -6.79 4.69
CA ALA A 302 -9.97 -8.14 4.16
C ALA A 302 -8.59 -8.79 4.38
N ALA A 303 -7.52 -8.03 4.14
CA ALA A 303 -6.15 -8.48 4.38
C ALA A 303 -5.88 -8.75 5.87
N VAL A 304 -6.35 -7.87 6.76
CA VAL A 304 -6.19 -8.03 8.23
C VAL A 304 -6.93 -9.27 8.73
N LYS A 305 -8.15 -9.53 8.27
CA LYS A 305 -8.90 -10.76 8.62
C LYS A 305 -8.13 -12.01 8.23
N GLN A 306 -7.69 -12.09 6.98
CA GLN A 306 -6.91 -13.23 6.49
C GLN A 306 -5.58 -13.38 7.25
N PHE A 307 -4.93 -12.27 7.58
CA PHE A 307 -3.67 -12.29 8.32
C PHE A 307 -3.84 -12.76 9.76
N CYS A 308 -4.87 -12.29 10.45
CA CYS A 308 -5.20 -12.70 11.80
C CYS A 308 -5.40 -14.22 11.87
N ASP A 309 -6.23 -14.78 10.97
CA ASP A 309 -6.51 -16.21 10.92
C ASP A 309 -5.24 -17.04 10.63
N ARG A 310 -4.42 -16.62 9.67
CA ARG A 310 -3.16 -17.29 9.34
C ARG A 310 -2.14 -17.24 10.48
N ARG A 311 -2.01 -16.07 11.13
CA ARG A 311 -1.08 -15.91 12.25
C ARG A 311 -1.46 -16.84 13.40
N TRP A 312 -2.74 -16.92 13.73
CA TRP A 312 -3.24 -17.82 14.77
C TRP A 312 -2.95 -19.29 14.45
N ALA A 313 -3.13 -19.69 13.20
CA ALA A 313 -2.85 -21.06 12.77
C ALA A 313 -1.34 -21.44 12.84
N ILE A 314 -0.43 -20.45 12.72
CA ILE A 314 1.02 -20.67 12.71
C ILE A 314 1.65 -20.50 14.09
N LEU A 315 1.23 -19.49 14.86
CA LEU A 315 1.88 -19.06 16.11
C LEU A 315 1.10 -19.45 17.37
N GLY A 316 -0.14 -19.92 17.25
CA GLY A 316 -1.03 -20.16 18.38
C GLY A 316 -1.61 -18.87 19.00
N PRO A 317 -2.29 -18.99 20.18
CA PRO A 317 -2.85 -17.84 20.88
C PRO A 317 -1.78 -16.84 21.28
N LEU A 318 -2.11 -15.56 21.15
CA LEU A 318 -1.24 -14.43 21.50
C LEU A 318 -1.21 -14.19 23.00
#